data_a07c6552007053e9c45f4a80ccc3ea6a
#
_entry.id   a07c6552007053e9c45f4a80ccc3ea6a
#
_cell.length_a   1.000
_cell.length_b   1.000
_cell.length_c   1.000
_cell.angle_alpha   90.00
_cell.angle_beta   90.00
_cell.angle_gamma   90.00
#
_symmetry.space_group_name_H-M   'P 1'
#
loop_
_entity.id
_entity.type
_entity.pdbx_description
1 polymer ?
#
loop_
_entity_poly.entity_id
_entity_poly.type
_entity_poly.pdbx_seq_one_letter_code
_entity_poly.pdbx_strand_id
1 'polypeptide(L)'
;MSAPIIDSLPLPPHSPEAEHALLGALLANPESFHLIEPPLEPGDFYNYANRLIYQAIFSLASQGKPADVLTVSDLLREIGNEKETGGLEYLNRLTESYASAANLSEYARIVKDKALKRNLISKLAQLEAEVNSDRGASSEDLLDRVQSEFLKMGLGKNKDASSFESSGSILDGVIDEMRSIADSPTEIRGCESGIEQLDDVTRGFRPGQLVVIAARPGIGKTAFALQVARRTAVRQKKPVAIFALEMTKNEVLKRMLSSESEVEMESIDGAQMTDTQWSRIYQAQEVLSKAPIFVDSSSELTLMRIKTKLRQLAAQVGNIGLVVVDYLQLLEQEAVSYTHLRAHETRRH
;
A
#
# COMPACT_ATOMS: atom_id res chain seq x y z
N MET A 1 50.99 2.82 -23.79
CA MET A 1 49.57 3.08 -24.05
C MET A 1 48.79 1.83 -23.62
N SER A 2 48.26 1.83 -22.40
CA SER A 2 47.46 0.72 -21.89
C SER A 2 46.06 0.87 -22.44
N ALA A 3 45.54 -0.19 -23.06
CA ALA A 3 44.14 -0.25 -23.51
C ALA A 3 43.19 -0.08 -22.29
N PRO A 4 42.06 0.61 -22.44
CA PRO A 4 41.08 0.71 -21.36
C PRO A 4 40.52 -0.69 -21.13
N ILE A 5 40.57 -1.14 -19.87
CA ILE A 5 39.86 -2.30 -19.38
C ILE A 5 38.36 -1.95 -19.54
N ILE A 6 37.71 -2.55 -20.52
CA ILE A 6 36.25 -2.53 -20.62
C ILE A 6 35.78 -3.38 -19.43
N ASP A 7 35.46 -2.70 -18.32
CA ASP A 7 34.82 -3.31 -17.17
C ASP A 7 33.50 -3.94 -17.66
N SER A 8 33.46 -5.27 -17.68
CA SER A 8 32.28 -6.00 -18.12
C SER A 8 31.13 -5.62 -17.19
N LEU A 9 30.12 -4.94 -17.73
CA LEU A 9 28.89 -4.64 -17.01
C LEU A 9 28.40 -5.92 -16.29
N PRO A 10 28.16 -5.88 -15.00
CA PRO A 10 27.72 -7.06 -14.26
C PRO A 10 26.43 -7.60 -14.88
N LEU A 11 26.38 -8.91 -15.11
CA LEU A 11 25.19 -9.57 -15.64
C LEU A 11 24.00 -9.30 -14.71
N PRO A 12 22.81 -9.04 -15.27
CA PRO A 12 21.61 -8.84 -14.46
C PRO A 12 21.38 -10.01 -13.50
N PRO A 13 20.85 -9.77 -12.30
CA PRO A 13 20.58 -10.84 -11.31
C PRO A 13 19.70 -11.94 -11.90
N HIS A 14 20.18 -13.19 -11.89
CA HIS A 14 19.49 -14.38 -12.41
C HIS A 14 19.96 -15.64 -11.67
N SER A 15 19.25 -16.74 -11.82
CA SER A 15 19.64 -18.08 -11.36
C SER A 15 19.11 -19.13 -12.34
N PRO A 16 19.95 -19.55 -13.32
CA PRO A 16 19.56 -20.56 -14.29
C PRO A 16 19.15 -21.89 -13.62
N GLU A 17 19.85 -22.26 -12.55
CA GLU A 17 19.60 -23.48 -11.81
C GLU A 17 18.19 -23.50 -11.19
N ALA A 18 17.76 -22.38 -10.59
CA ALA A 18 16.44 -22.24 -10.00
C ALA A 18 15.33 -22.22 -11.08
N GLU A 19 15.58 -21.55 -12.22
CA GLU A 19 14.64 -21.55 -13.34
C GLU A 19 14.48 -22.95 -13.94
N HIS A 20 15.58 -23.69 -14.17
CA HIS A 20 15.53 -25.05 -14.69
C HIS A 20 14.83 -26.01 -13.73
N ALA A 21 15.18 -25.98 -12.45
CA ALA A 21 14.56 -26.83 -11.44
C ALA A 21 13.06 -26.59 -11.31
N LEU A 22 12.64 -25.30 -11.36
CA LEU A 22 11.24 -24.92 -11.31
C LEU A 22 10.46 -25.42 -12.52
N LEU A 23 10.95 -25.15 -13.73
CA LEU A 23 10.30 -25.59 -14.97
C LEU A 23 10.27 -27.11 -15.08
N GLY A 24 11.36 -27.79 -14.73
CA GLY A 24 11.42 -29.25 -14.71
C GLY A 24 10.39 -29.85 -13.74
N ALA A 25 10.22 -29.25 -12.55
CA ALA A 25 9.22 -29.67 -11.58
C ALA A 25 7.79 -29.53 -12.12
N LEU A 26 7.48 -28.41 -12.79
CA LEU A 26 6.17 -28.15 -13.36
C LEU A 26 5.84 -29.08 -14.53
N LEU A 27 6.81 -29.34 -15.40
CA LEU A 27 6.65 -30.27 -16.53
C LEU A 27 6.48 -31.74 -16.07
N ALA A 28 7.16 -32.12 -14.97
CA ALA A 28 7.03 -33.45 -14.40
C ALA A 28 5.73 -33.66 -13.62
N ASN A 29 5.23 -32.60 -12.97
CA ASN A 29 4.01 -32.61 -12.16
C ASN A 29 3.13 -31.39 -12.47
N PRO A 30 2.33 -31.41 -13.53
CA PRO A 30 1.49 -30.28 -13.94
C PRO A 30 0.54 -29.77 -12.86
N GLU A 31 0.05 -30.65 -11.99
CA GLU A 31 -0.86 -30.29 -10.87
C GLU A 31 -0.19 -29.39 -9.83
N SER A 32 1.14 -29.42 -9.74
CA SER A 32 1.88 -28.57 -8.79
C SER A 32 1.93 -27.10 -9.18
N PHE A 33 1.44 -26.73 -10.36
CA PHE A 33 1.34 -25.33 -10.79
C PHE A 33 0.56 -24.46 -9.79
N HIS A 34 -0.50 -25.00 -9.21
CA HIS A 34 -1.33 -24.30 -8.24
C HIS A 34 -0.68 -24.13 -6.85
N LEU A 35 0.43 -24.83 -6.62
CA LEU A 35 1.19 -24.80 -5.36
C LEU A 35 2.34 -23.79 -5.39
N ILE A 36 2.52 -23.08 -6.50
CA ILE A 36 3.60 -22.09 -6.63
C ILE A 36 3.29 -20.87 -5.76
N GLU A 37 4.12 -20.67 -4.75
CA GLU A 37 4.07 -19.49 -3.88
C GLU A 37 5.50 -18.92 -3.69
N PRO A 38 5.74 -17.63 -3.99
CA PRO A 38 4.81 -16.63 -4.53
C PRO A 38 4.46 -16.86 -6.01
N PRO A 39 3.32 -16.36 -6.51
CA PRO A 39 2.93 -16.50 -7.91
C PRO A 39 3.93 -15.82 -8.83
N LEU A 40 4.24 -16.50 -9.92
CA LEU A 40 5.20 -16.04 -10.93
C LEU A 40 4.49 -15.57 -12.19
N GLU A 41 5.13 -14.64 -12.87
CA GLU A 41 4.75 -14.18 -14.21
C GLU A 41 5.82 -14.60 -15.22
N PRO A 42 5.50 -14.77 -16.52
CA PRO A 42 6.50 -15.10 -17.53
C PRO A 42 7.69 -14.14 -17.53
N GLY A 43 7.48 -12.86 -17.24
CA GLY A 43 8.52 -11.84 -17.12
C GLY A 43 9.51 -12.04 -15.96
N ASP A 44 9.20 -12.91 -15.00
CA ASP A 44 10.10 -13.21 -13.88
C ASP A 44 11.31 -14.07 -14.30
N PHE A 45 11.22 -14.76 -15.43
CA PHE A 45 12.31 -15.56 -15.95
C PHE A 45 13.33 -14.69 -16.72
N TYR A 46 14.60 -14.90 -16.44
CA TYR A 46 15.70 -14.20 -17.12
C TYR A 46 15.96 -14.76 -18.50
N ASN A 47 16.03 -16.11 -18.60
CA ASN A 47 16.25 -16.78 -19.87
C ASN A 47 14.99 -16.67 -20.74
N TYR A 48 15.16 -16.21 -21.98
CA TYR A 48 14.05 -16.02 -22.92
C TYR A 48 13.32 -17.33 -23.25
N ALA A 49 14.06 -18.43 -23.45
CA ALA A 49 13.48 -19.74 -23.69
C ALA A 49 12.63 -20.22 -22.48
N ASN A 50 13.15 -20.04 -21.27
CA ASN A 50 12.44 -20.39 -20.04
C ASN A 50 11.16 -19.55 -19.86
N ARG A 51 11.20 -18.27 -20.23
CA ARG A 51 10.02 -17.41 -20.25
C ARG A 51 8.92 -17.93 -21.15
N LEU A 52 9.26 -18.31 -22.39
CA LEU A 52 8.31 -18.86 -23.35
C LEU A 52 7.73 -20.20 -22.87
N ILE A 53 8.56 -21.07 -22.31
CA ILE A 53 8.12 -22.33 -21.73
C ILE A 53 7.14 -22.09 -20.56
N TYR A 54 7.49 -21.20 -19.63
CA TYR A 54 6.61 -20.87 -18.53
C TYR A 54 5.29 -20.25 -19.01
N GLN A 55 5.32 -19.40 -20.03
CA GLN A 55 4.12 -18.82 -20.65
C GLN A 55 3.21 -19.90 -21.24
N ALA A 56 3.77 -20.93 -21.89
CA ALA A 56 2.99 -22.05 -22.40
C ALA A 56 2.39 -22.90 -21.25
N ILE A 57 3.16 -23.19 -20.21
CA ILE A 57 2.66 -23.87 -18.99
C ILE A 57 1.51 -23.07 -18.36
N PHE A 58 1.69 -21.77 -18.17
CA PHE A 58 0.67 -20.87 -17.61
C PHE A 58 -0.61 -20.87 -18.44
N SER A 59 -0.48 -20.81 -19.77
CA SER A 59 -1.63 -20.83 -20.68
C SER A 59 -2.43 -22.14 -20.59
N LEU A 60 -1.75 -23.28 -20.57
CA LEU A 60 -2.39 -24.59 -20.44
C LEU A 60 -3.07 -24.76 -19.09
N ALA A 61 -2.37 -24.43 -18.01
CA ALA A 61 -2.90 -24.51 -16.65
C ALA A 61 -4.13 -23.60 -16.46
N SER A 62 -4.12 -22.40 -17.03
CA SER A 62 -5.25 -21.46 -16.99
C SER A 62 -6.48 -21.99 -17.73
N GLN A 63 -6.30 -22.90 -18.69
CA GLN A 63 -7.39 -23.56 -19.42
C GLN A 63 -7.82 -24.89 -18.77
N GLY A 64 -7.22 -25.26 -17.62
CA GLY A 64 -7.47 -26.55 -16.97
C GLY A 64 -6.90 -27.74 -17.72
N LYS A 65 -5.93 -27.52 -18.64
CA LYS A 65 -5.26 -28.59 -19.40
C LYS A 65 -3.96 -29.00 -18.71
N PRO A 66 -3.57 -30.27 -18.76
CA PRO A 66 -2.28 -30.70 -18.22
C PRO A 66 -1.14 -30.03 -19.01
N ALA A 67 -0.13 -29.54 -18.31
CA ALA A 67 1.02 -28.83 -18.87
C ALA A 67 2.28 -29.72 -18.77
N ASP A 68 2.22 -30.93 -19.33
CA ASP A 68 3.35 -31.85 -19.42
C ASP A 68 4.27 -31.54 -20.61
N VAL A 69 5.37 -32.26 -20.74
CA VAL A 69 6.39 -32.07 -21.79
C VAL A 69 5.79 -32.13 -23.20
N LEU A 70 4.82 -33.03 -23.45
CA LEU A 70 4.24 -33.22 -24.78
C LEU A 70 3.26 -32.09 -25.12
N THR A 71 2.36 -31.78 -24.20
CA THR A 71 1.36 -30.72 -24.41
C THR A 71 1.99 -29.34 -24.53
N VAL A 72 3.04 -29.05 -23.74
CA VAL A 72 3.81 -27.81 -23.83
C VAL A 72 4.60 -27.75 -25.15
N SER A 73 5.22 -28.87 -25.58
CA SER A 73 5.93 -28.93 -26.86
C SER A 73 5.01 -28.68 -28.04
N ASP A 74 3.82 -29.28 -28.03
CA ASP A 74 2.79 -29.08 -29.09
C ASP A 74 2.33 -27.62 -29.15
N LEU A 75 2.03 -27.02 -28.01
CA LEU A 75 1.64 -25.60 -27.93
C LEU A 75 2.78 -24.69 -28.45
N LEU A 76 4.02 -24.93 -28.05
CA LEU A 76 5.18 -24.14 -28.51
C LEU A 76 5.39 -24.27 -30.03
N ARG A 77 5.10 -25.43 -30.60
CA ARG A 77 5.13 -25.64 -32.07
C ARG A 77 4.00 -24.90 -32.77
N GLU A 78 2.79 -24.94 -32.21
CA GLU A 78 1.61 -24.27 -32.76
C GLU A 78 1.80 -22.75 -32.82
N ILE A 79 2.40 -22.14 -31.78
CA ILE A 79 2.69 -20.71 -31.73
C ILE A 79 4.02 -20.31 -32.40
N GLY A 80 4.75 -21.26 -33.00
CA GLY A 80 5.98 -21.02 -33.76
C GLY A 80 7.25 -20.81 -32.95
N ASN A 81 7.24 -21.06 -31.62
CA ASN A 81 8.35 -20.81 -30.69
C ASN A 81 9.22 -22.05 -30.42
N GLU A 82 9.04 -23.15 -31.14
CA GLU A 82 9.78 -24.41 -30.94
C GLU A 82 11.31 -24.24 -31.06
N LYS A 83 11.77 -23.47 -32.04
CA LYS A 83 13.21 -23.25 -32.26
C LYS A 83 13.83 -22.40 -31.17
N GLU A 84 13.14 -21.40 -30.67
CA GLU A 84 13.62 -20.47 -29.64
C GLU A 84 13.69 -21.12 -28.26
N THR A 85 12.87 -22.13 -28.02
CA THR A 85 12.84 -22.89 -26.77
C THR A 85 13.73 -24.13 -26.76
N GLY A 86 14.40 -24.45 -27.87
CA GLY A 86 15.21 -25.66 -28.00
C GLY A 86 14.42 -26.96 -28.13
N GLY A 87 13.11 -26.86 -28.36
CA GLY A 87 12.21 -27.96 -28.68
C GLY A 87 12.08 -29.04 -27.59
N LEU A 88 11.64 -30.21 -28.00
CA LEU A 88 11.37 -31.33 -27.11
C LEU A 88 12.63 -31.79 -26.32
N GLU A 89 13.80 -31.69 -26.92
CA GLU A 89 15.07 -32.07 -26.30
C GLU A 89 15.38 -31.21 -25.07
N TYR A 90 15.15 -29.91 -25.16
CA TYR A 90 15.36 -29.00 -24.02
C TYR A 90 14.34 -29.22 -22.91
N LEU A 91 13.07 -29.47 -23.25
CA LEU A 91 12.04 -29.77 -22.27
C LEU A 91 12.35 -31.08 -21.50
N ASN A 92 12.83 -32.12 -22.19
CA ASN A 92 13.26 -33.36 -21.54
C ASN A 92 14.46 -33.12 -20.61
N ARG A 93 15.45 -32.32 -21.00
CA ARG A 93 16.58 -31.98 -20.12
C ARG A 93 16.14 -31.25 -18.87
N LEU A 94 15.13 -30.38 -18.96
CA LEU A 94 14.60 -29.70 -17.78
C LEU A 94 13.98 -30.72 -16.79
N THR A 95 13.26 -31.71 -17.28
CA THR A 95 12.69 -32.76 -16.41
C THR A 95 13.72 -33.71 -15.83
N GLU A 96 14.82 -34.00 -16.53
CA GLU A 96 15.93 -34.79 -16.03
C GLU A 96 16.72 -34.12 -14.91
N SER A 97 16.81 -32.77 -14.94
CA SER A 97 17.47 -31.97 -13.90
C SER A 97 16.63 -31.79 -12.64
N TYR A 98 15.41 -32.28 -12.62
CA TYR A 98 14.48 -32.19 -11.52
C TYR A 98 14.76 -33.24 -10.43
N ALA A 99 15.08 -32.76 -9.21
CA ALA A 99 15.41 -33.65 -8.10
C ALA A 99 14.23 -33.92 -7.14
N SER A 100 13.30 -32.98 -6.93
CA SER A 100 12.16 -33.16 -6.03
C SER A 100 11.14 -32.00 -6.08
N ALA A 101 9.83 -32.32 -6.05
CA ALA A 101 8.76 -31.32 -5.94
C ALA A 101 8.74 -30.57 -4.58
N ALA A 102 9.42 -31.12 -3.58
CA ALA A 102 9.39 -30.57 -2.22
C ALA A 102 9.91 -29.13 -2.10
N ASN A 103 10.72 -28.67 -3.05
CA ASN A 103 11.37 -27.35 -3.03
C ASN A 103 10.79 -26.37 -4.06
N LEU A 104 9.62 -26.67 -4.65
CA LEU A 104 9.04 -25.85 -5.73
C LEU A 104 8.88 -24.37 -5.32
N SER A 105 8.30 -24.12 -4.15
CA SER A 105 8.11 -22.77 -3.62
C SER A 105 9.42 -22.04 -3.35
N GLU A 106 10.47 -22.75 -2.93
CA GLU A 106 11.79 -22.14 -2.73
C GLU A 106 12.42 -21.73 -4.06
N TYR A 107 12.32 -22.56 -5.10
CA TYR A 107 12.77 -22.16 -6.45
C TYR A 107 11.99 -20.99 -7.00
N ALA A 108 10.67 -20.96 -6.81
CA ALA A 108 9.83 -19.84 -7.19
C ALA A 108 10.24 -18.56 -6.46
N ARG A 109 10.55 -18.64 -5.17
CA ARG A 109 11.02 -17.50 -4.36
C ARG A 109 12.35 -16.97 -4.86
N ILE A 110 13.31 -17.84 -5.24
CA ILE A 110 14.59 -17.42 -5.82
C ILE A 110 14.39 -16.72 -7.15
N VAL A 111 13.58 -17.28 -8.06
CA VAL A 111 13.28 -16.67 -9.37
C VAL A 111 12.65 -15.30 -9.18
N LYS A 112 11.65 -15.18 -8.26
CA LYS A 112 10.95 -13.92 -7.96
C LYS A 112 11.89 -12.87 -7.36
N ASP A 113 12.78 -13.25 -6.43
CA ASP A 113 13.77 -12.34 -5.86
C ASP A 113 14.71 -11.77 -6.93
N LYS A 114 15.21 -12.64 -7.83
CA LYS A 114 16.07 -12.20 -8.94
C LYS A 114 15.31 -11.29 -9.92
N ALA A 115 14.06 -11.60 -10.23
CA ALA A 115 13.22 -10.76 -11.08
C ALA A 115 12.98 -9.39 -10.45
N LEU A 116 12.67 -9.35 -9.15
CA LEU A 116 12.47 -8.08 -8.42
C LEU A 116 13.74 -7.21 -8.47
N LYS A 117 14.91 -7.82 -8.30
CA LYS A 117 16.19 -7.11 -8.40
C LYS A 117 16.43 -6.54 -9.81
N ARG A 118 16.11 -7.31 -10.87
CA ARG A 118 16.19 -6.82 -12.26
C ARG A 118 15.24 -5.64 -12.51
N ASN A 119 13.99 -5.76 -12.05
CA ASN A 119 13.00 -4.71 -12.19
C ASN A 119 13.43 -3.44 -11.44
N LEU A 120 14.04 -3.58 -10.26
CA LEU A 120 14.59 -2.47 -9.50
C LEU A 120 15.73 -1.77 -10.26
N ILE A 121 16.68 -2.54 -10.79
CA ILE A 121 17.81 -2.00 -11.59
C ILE A 121 17.28 -1.27 -12.82
N SER A 122 16.36 -1.89 -13.57
CA SER A 122 15.75 -1.27 -14.76
C SER A 122 15.04 0.04 -14.42
N LYS A 123 14.33 0.08 -13.30
CA LYS A 123 13.60 1.28 -12.86
C LYS A 123 14.54 2.39 -12.42
N LEU A 124 15.61 2.05 -11.71
CA LEU A 124 16.64 3.01 -11.33
C LEU A 124 17.31 3.63 -12.56
N ALA A 125 17.65 2.83 -13.58
CA ALA A 125 18.21 3.32 -14.83
C ALA A 125 17.23 4.23 -15.59
N GLN A 126 15.94 3.89 -15.57
CA GLN A 126 14.90 4.73 -16.17
C GLN A 126 14.78 6.08 -15.45
N LEU A 127 14.77 6.07 -14.11
CA LEU A 127 14.70 7.29 -13.30
C LEU A 127 15.96 8.16 -13.49
N GLU A 128 17.13 7.54 -13.56
CA GLU A 128 18.38 8.24 -13.88
C GLU A 128 18.30 8.96 -15.24
N ALA A 129 17.81 8.28 -16.27
CA ALA A 129 17.62 8.86 -17.60
C ALA A 129 16.61 10.01 -17.59
N GLU A 130 15.52 9.90 -16.80
CA GLU A 130 14.51 10.96 -16.64
C GLU A 130 15.11 12.20 -15.98
N VAL A 131 15.88 12.03 -14.89
CA VAL A 131 16.54 13.13 -14.19
C VAL A 131 17.55 13.85 -15.10
N ASN A 132 18.29 13.10 -15.90
CA ASN A 132 19.30 13.67 -16.83
C ASN A 132 18.67 14.33 -18.05
N SER A 133 17.41 14.09 -18.37
CA SER A 133 16.77 14.59 -19.61
C SER A 133 16.26 16.01 -19.58
N ASP A 134 16.43 16.75 -18.49
CA ASP A 134 16.06 18.16 -18.27
C ASP A 134 14.77 18.60 -19.04
N ARG A 135 13.64 17.94 -18.76
CA ARG A 135 12.36 18.21 -19.43
C ARG A 135 11.54 19.29 -18.74
N GLY A 136 12.17 20.16 -17.94
CA GLY A 136 11.50 21.30 -17.29
C GLY A 136 10.56 20.91 -16.13
N ALA A 137 10.61 19.66 -15.63
CA ALA A 137 9.91 19.28 -14.42
C ALA A 137 10.63 19.82 -13.19
N SER A 138 9.88 20.31 -12.19
CA SER A 138 10.52 20.75 -10.94
C SER A 138 11.17 19.59 -10.20
N SER A 139 12.20 19.87 -9.40
CA SER A 139 12.85 18.84 -8.58
C SER A 139 11.87 18.16 -7.61
N GLU A 140 10.84 18.89 -7.16
CA GLU A 140 9.79 18.38 -6.28
C GLU A 140 8.88 17.38 -7.01
N ASP A 141 8.47 17.70 -8.25
CA ASP A 141 7.67 16.78 -9.07
C ASP A 141 8.42 15.48 -9.40
N LEU A 142 9.74 15.57 -9.63
CA LEU A 142 10.59 14.42 -9.84
C LEU A 142 10.67 13.55 -8.58
N LEU A 143 10.86 14.15 -7.41
CA LEU A 143 10.88 13.43 -6.13
C LEU A 143 9.56 12.73 -5.85
N ASP A 144 8.43 13.40 -6.08
CA ASP A 144 7.10 12.81 -5.87
C ASP A 144 6.87 11.61 -6.82
N ARG A 145 7.29 11.70 -8.08
CA ARG A 145 7.23 10.58 -9.03
C ARG A 145 8.10 9.42 -8.58
N VAL A 146 9.36 9.68 -8.22
CA VAL A 146 10.28 8.65 -7.72
C VAL A 146 9.68 7.92 -6.53
N GLN A 147 9.16 8.66 -5.53
CA GLN A 147 8.50 8.07 -4.36
C GLN A 147 7.27 7.24 -4.76
N SER A 148 6.44 7.74 -5.68
CA SER A 148 5.25 7.02 -6.18
C SER A 148 5.63 5.70 -6.85
N GLU A 149 6.68 5.69 -7.69
CA GLU A 149 7.13 4.49 -8.39
C GLU A 149 7.71 3.44 -7.42
N PHE A 150 8.51 3.86 -6.43
CA PHE A 150 8.99 2.95 -5.39
C PHE A 150 7.86 2.38 -4.53
N LEU A 151 6.85 3.20 -4.23
CA LEU A 151 5.66 2.73 -3.52
C LEU A 151 4.87 1.68 -4.29
N LYS A 152 4.69 1.87 -5.61
CA LYS A 152 4.04 0.86 -6.48
C LYS A 152 4.81 -0.45 -6.48
N MET A 153 6.14 -0.42 -6.51
CA MET A 153 6.98 -1.61 -6.43
C MET A 153 6.91 -2.31 -5.06
N GLY A 154 6.82 -1.53 -3.97
CA GLY A 154 6.67 -2.05 -2.61
C GLY A 154 5.29 -2.66 -2.33
N LEU A 155 4.25 -2.17 -2.98
CA LEU A 155 2.88 -2.71 -2.86
C LEU A 155 2.71 -4.07 -3.55
N GLY A 156 3.59 -4.43 -4.47
CA GLY A 156 3.61 -5.77 -5.06
C GLY A 156 3.90 -6.89 -4.04
N LYS A 157 4.45 -6.56 -2.86
CA LYS A 157 4.66 -7.52 -1.76
C LYS A 157 3.41 -7.79 -0.91
N ASN A 158 2.38 -6.93 -0.98
CA ASN A 158 1.12 -7.08 -0.24
C ASN A 158 -0.06 -7.44 -1.17
N LYS A 159 0.18 -8.22 -2.24
CA LYS A 159 -0.91 -8.79 -3.05
C LYS A 159 -1.79 -9.76 -2.26
N ASP A 160 -1.33 -10.23 -1.11
CA ASP A 160 -2.12 -11.10 -0.21
C ASP A 160 -3.34 -10.39 0.40
N ALA A 161 -3.39 -9.06 0.35
CA ALA A 161 -4.56 -8.29 0.81
C ALA A 161 -5.73 -8.26 -0.21
N SER A 162 -5.61 -8.88 -1.38
CA SER A 162 -6.64 -8.88 -2.44
C SER A 162 -6.96 -10.27 -2.98
N SER A 163 -6.46 -11.35 -2.37
CA SER A 163 -6.88 -12.69 -2.72
C SER A 163 -8.30 -12.94 -2.20
N PHE A 164 -9.15 -13.57 -3.02
CA PHE A 164 -10.45 -14.05 -2.55
C PHE A 164 -10.21 -15.16 -1.54
N GLU A 165 -10.67 -14.95 -0.31
CA GLU A 165 -10.68 -15.98 0.71
C GLU A 165 -12.02 -16.73 0.66
N SER A 166 -12.00 -18.04 0.93
CA SER A 166 -13.25 -18.80 1.00
C SER A 166 -14.04 -18.38 2.24
N SER A 167 -15.37 -18.39 2.14
CA SER A 167 -16.22 -18.10 3.31
C SER A 167 -15.93 -19.04 4.48
N GLY A 168 -15.55 -20.29 4.19
CA GLY A 168 -15.20 -21.28 5.22
C GLY A 168 -13.98 -20.89 6.06
N SER A 169 -12.95 -20.31 5.44
CA SER A 169 -11.75 -19.86 6.18
C SER A 169 -11.99 -18.60 7.03
N ILE A 170 -13.03 -17.81 6.70
CA ILE A 170 -13.34 -16.56 7.40
C ILE A 170 -14.35 -16.81 8.53
N LEU A 171 -15.27 -17.77 8.37
CA LEU A 171 -16.40 -17.98 9.29
C LEU A 171 -15.99 -18.25 10.73
N ASP A 172 -14.93 -18.99 10.96
CA ASP A 172 -14.44 -19.29 12.32
C ASP A 172 -14.06 -18.00 13.04
N GLY A 173 -13.32 -17.10 12.38
CA GLY A 173 -12.96 -15.78 12.91
C GLY A 173 -14.17 -14.89 13.17
N VAL A 174 -15.18 -14.94 12.29
CA VAL A 174 -16.45 -14.18 12.47
C VAL A 174 -17.22 -14.69 13.69
N ILE A 175 -17.29 -16.02 13.89
CA ILE A 175 -17.96 -16.60 15.05
C ILE A 175 -17.25 -16.23 16.35
N ASP A 176 -15.92 -16.23 16.37
CA ASP A 176 -15.13 -15.84 17.55
C ASP A 176 -15.31 -14.35 17.85
N GLU A 177 -15.36 -13.49 16.82
CA GLU A 177 -15.71 -12.09 16.99
C GLU A 177 -17.13 -11.92 17.58
N MET A 178 -18.12 -12.66 17.06
CA MET A 178 -19.50 -12.62 17.58
C MET A 178 -19.57 -13.07 19.03
N ARG A 179 -18.83 -14.10 19.45
CA ARG A 179 -18.74 -14.53 20.84
C ARG A 179 -18.16 -13.45 21.74
N SER A 180 -17.03 -12.85 21.31
CA SER A 180 -16.43 -11.72 22.03
C SER A 180 -17.40 -10.53 22.17
N ILE A 181 -18.27 -10.31 21.16
CA ILE A 181 -19.33 -9.27 21.22
C ILE A 181 -20.39 -9.65 22.27
N ALA A 182 -20.79 -10.89 22.33
CA ALA A 182 -21.79 -11.37 23.28
C ALA A 182 -21.30 -11.29 24.73
N ASP A 183 -20.01 -11.55 24.96
CA ASP A 183 -19.39 -11.50 26.28
C ASP A 183 -19.23 -10.06 26.81
N SER A 184 -19.08 -9.07 25.92
CA SER A 184 -18.91 -7.66 26.29
C SER A 184 -19.75 -6.74 25.39
N PRO A 185 -21.07 -6.74 25.50
CA PRO A 185 -21.97 -6.06 24.56
C PRO A 185 -21.90 -4.52 24.61
N THR A 186 -21.39 -3.94 25.69
CA THR A 186 -21.23 -2.49 25.88
C THR A 186 -19.82 -1.98 25.58
N GLU A 187 -18.89 -2.86 25.25
CA GLU A 187 -17.50 -2.47 24.99
C GLU A 187 -17.38 -1.64 23.72
N ILE A 188 -16.67 -0.51 23.81
CA ILE A 188 -16.34 0.33 22.65
C ILE A 188 -15.11 -0.27 21.96
N ARG A 189 -15.27 -0.73 20.73
CA ARG A 189 -14.24 -1.47 19.97
C ARG A 189 -13.46 -0.63 19.00
N GLY A 190 -13.94 0.60 18.76
CA GLY A 190 -13.31 1.56 17.86
C GLY A 190 -12.67 2.74 18.58
N CYS A 191 -12.54 3.84 17.84
CA CYS A 191 -12.20 5.13 18.41
C CYS A 191 -13.43 5.78 19.00
N GLU A 192 -13.37 6.16 20.28
CA GLU A 192 -14.48 6.83 20.96
C GLU A 192 -14.72 8.22 20.41
N SER A 193 -15.97 8.59 20.19
CA SER A 193 -16.34 9.96 19.84
C SER A 193 -16.31 10.89 21.06
N GLY A 194 -16.53 10.34 22.23
CA GLY A 194 -16.71 11.06 23.49
C GLY A 194 -18.09 11.64 23.66
N ILE A 195 -19.06 11.25 22.81
CA ILE A 195 -20.48 11.53 22.93
C ILE A 195 -21.17 10.19 23.20
N GLU A 196 -21.63 10.00 24.43
CA GLU A 196 -22.14 8.73 24.93
C GLU A 196 -23.21 8.13 24.01
N GLN A 197 -24.21 8.94 23.62
CA GLN A 197 -25.29 8.50 22.73
C GLN A 197 -24.80 8.03 21.36
N LEU A 198 -23.75 8.67 20.83
CA LEU A 198 -23.17 8.27 19.56
C LEU A 198 -22.33 6.99 19.72
N ASP A 199 -21.56 6.92 20.79
CA ASP A 199 -20.73 5.75 21.09
C ASP A 199 -21.59 4.52 21.41
N ASP A 200 -22.76 4.70 22.02
CA ASP A 200 -23.73 3.63 22.25
C ASP A 200 -24.28 3.03 20.96
N VAL A 201 -24.52 3.87 19.95
CA VAL A 201 -25.03 3.43 18.65
C VAL A 201 -23.93 2.83 17.77
N THR A 202 -22.75 3.49 17.72
CA THR A 202 -21.68 3.11 16.79
C THR A 202 -20.72 2.07 17.36
N ARG A 203 -20.65 1.95 18.68
CA ARG A 203 -19.61 1.20 19.42
C ARG A 203 -18.21 1.68 19.09
N GLY A 204 -18.06 2.98 18.75
CA GLY A 204 -16.84 3.62 18.30
C GLY A 204 -16.56 3.39 16.81
N PHE A 205 -15.68 4.22 16.25
CA PHE A 205 -15.26 4.12 14.85
C PHE A 205 -14.22 3.02 14.69
N ARG A 206 -14.55 1.97 13.95
CA ARG A 206 -13.72 0.76 13.83
C ARG A 206 -12.56 0.95 12.85
N PRO A 207 -11.46 0.20 12.99
CA PRO A 207 -10.38 0.17 12.01
C PRO A 207 -10.90 -0.15 10.59
N GLY A 208 -10.34 0.52 9.58
CA GLY A 208 -10.73 0.35 8.17
C GLY A 208 -12.01 1.07 7.76
N GLN A 209 -12.75 1.70 8.67
CA GLN A 209 -13.93 2.49 8.33
C GLN A 209 -13.56 3.88 7.81
N LEU A 210 -14.28 4.32 6.78
CA LEU A 210 -14.33 5.71 6.34
C LEU A 210 -15.55 6.38 6.95
N VAL A 211 -15.33 7.38 7.81
CA VAL A 211 -16.40 8.18 8.44
C VAL A 211 -16.39 9.57 7.80
N VAL A 212 -17.50 9.95 7.17
CA VAL A 212 -17.66 11.25 6.54
C VAL A 212 -18.61 12.12 7.38
N ILE A 213 -18.10 13.29 7.80
CA ILE A 213 -18.87 14.24 8.59
C ILE A 213 -19.19 15.45 7.70
N ALA A 214 -20.46 15.70 7.47
CA ALA A 214 -20.95 16.85 6.72
C ALA A 214 -21.79 17.76 7.60
N ALA A 215 -21.52 19.06 7.55
CA ALA A 215 -22.30 20.08 8.26
C ALA A 215 -22.20 21.42 7.55
N ARG A 216 -23.16 22.31 7.80
CA ARG A 216 -23.07 23.71 7.36
C ARG A 216 -21.88 24.40 8.04
N PRO A 217 -21.29 25.45 7.44
CA PRO A 217 -20.25 26.24 8.09
C PRO A 217 -20.68 26.70 9.49
N GLY A 218 -19.77 26.68 10.46
CA GLY A 218 -20.01 27.16 11.83
C GLY A 218 -20.70 26.17 12.78
N ILE A 219 -21.20 25.02 12.34
CA ILE A 219 -21.91 24.05 13.20
C ILE A 219 -20.97 23.24 14.13
N GLY A 220 -19.65 23.26 13.89
CA GLY A 220 -18.69 22.59 14.77
C GLY A 220 -18.09 21.30 14.21
N LYS A 221 -18.12 21.07 12.89
CA LYS A 221 -17.52 19.90 12.22
C LYS A 221 -16.08 19.63 12.69
N THR A 222 -15.20 20.64 12.59
CA THR A 222 -13.80 20.57 13.03
C THR A 222 -13.69 20.31 14.54
N ALA A 223 -14.51 20.96 15.35
CA ALA A 223 -14.52 20.77 16.81
C ALA A 223 -14.83 19.30 17.18
N PHE A 224 -15.81 18.71 16.52
CA PHE A 224 -16.16 17.30 16.73
C PHE A 224 -14.99 16.38 16.29
N ALA A 225 -14.41 16.61 15.11
CA ALA A 225 -13.29 15.79 14.62
C ALA A 225 -12.07 15.87 15.56
N LEU A 226 -11.74 17.07 16.05
CA LEU A 226 -10.66 17.27 17.02
C LEU A 226 -10.96 16.66 18.39
N GLN A 227 -12.24 16.63 18.83
CA GLN A 227 -12.63 15.94 20.05
C GLN A 227 -12.40 14.44 19.95
N VAL A 228 -12.83 13.80 18.85
CA VAL A 228 -12.58 12.37 18.60
C VAL A 228 -11.07 12.10 18.58
N ALA A 229 -10.31 12.94 17.88
CA ALA A 229 -8.85 12.83 17.79
C ALA A 229 -8.18 12.89 19.17
N ARG A 230 -8.54 13.90 19.97
CA ARG A 230 -8.03 14.09 21.32
C ARG A 230 -8.37 12.89 22.21
N ARG A 231 -9.64 12.47 22.21
CA ARG A 231 -10.10 11.35 23.03
C ARG A 231 -9.37 10.05 22.68
N THR A 232 -9.23 9.75 21.40
CA THR A 232 -8.48 8.60 20.92
C THR A 232 -7.02 8.64 21.39
N ALA A 233 -6.35 9.79 21.28
CA ALA A 233 -4.94 9.91 21.67
C ALA A 233 -4.75 9.95 23.18
N VAL A 234 -5.57 10.69 23.93
CA VAL A 234 -5.40 10.90 25.38
C VAL A 234 -5.92 9.69 26.17
N ARG A 235 -7.11 9.19 25.87
CA ARG A 235 -7.76 8.11 26.63
C ARG A 235 -7.31 6.73 26.17
N GLN A 236 -7.34 6.49 24.84
CA GLN A 236 -7.03 5.17 24.28
C GLN A 236 -5.53 5.00 23.95
N LYS A 237 -4.72 6.07 24.08
CA LYS A 237 -3.27 6.04 23.79
C LYS A 237 -2.93 5.57 22.38
N LYS A 238 -3.87 5.69 21.43
CA LYS A 238 -3.66 5.33 20.02
C LYS A 238 -3.08 6.52 19.26
N PRO A 239 -2.08 6.32 18.38
CA PRO A 239 -1.54 7.36 17.54
C PRO A 239 -2.61 7.97 16.62
N VAL A 240 -2.67 9.30 16.55
CA VAL A 240 -3.63 10.04 15.73
C VAL A 240 -2.88 10.99 14.80
N ALA A 241 -3.21 10.92 13.50
CA ALA A 241 -2.71 11.85 12.49
C ALA A 241 -3.81 12.83 12.08
N ILE A 242 -3.51 14.12 12.09
CA ILE A 242 -4.46 15.20 11.73
C ILE A 242 -3.86 16.00 10.58
N PHE A 243 -4.55 15.97 9.43
CA PHE A 243 -4.27 16.85 8.29
C PHE A 243 -5.23 18.02 8.34
N ALA A 244 -4.72 19.18 8.78
CA ALA A 244 -5.47 20.42 8.90
C ALA A 244 -5.20 21.30 7.69
N LEU A 245 -6.07 21.27 6.69
CA LEU A 245 -5.92 22.01 5.44
C LEU A 245 -6.47 23.46 5.52
N GLU A 246 -7.37 23.70 6.47
CA GLU A 246 -8.00 25.01 6.69
C GLU A 246 -7.33 25.80 7.82
N MET A 247 -6.65 25.10 8.74
CA MET A 247 -6.14 25.66 9.98
C MET A 247 -4.65 25.44 10.17
N THR A 248 -3.99 26.35 10.85
CA THR A 248 -2.58 26.17 11.28
C THR A 248 -2.46 25.13 12.41
N LYS A 249 -1.27 24.55 12.57
CA LYS A 249 -0.98 23.62 13.70
C LYS A 249 -1.27 24.27 15.05
N ASN A 250 -0.95 25.54 15.19
CA ASN A 250 -1.19 26.28 16.42
C ASN A 250 -2.67 26.43 16.74
N GLU A 251 -3.52 26.70 15.76
CA GLU A 251 -4.97 26.79 15.93
C GLU A 251 -5.58 25.44 16.32
N VAL A 252 -5.13 24.35 15.68
CA VAL A 252 -5.55 22.99 16.05
C VAL A 252 -5.21 22.70 17.52
N LEU A 253 -3.97 22.97 17.92
CA LEU A 253 -3.53 22.72 19.31
C LEU A 253 -4.18 23.66 20.32
N LYS A 254 -4.43 24.93 19.98
CA LYS A 254 -5.22 25.84 20.85
C LYS A 254 -6.63 25.30 21.10
N ARG A 255 -7.32 24.80 20.06
CA ARG A 255 -8.66 24.20 20.21
C ARG A 255 -8.63 22.94 21.07
N MET A 256 -7.58 22.11 20.92
CA MET A 256 -7.41 20.94 21.78
C MET A 256 -7.13 21.32 23.23
N LEU A 257 -6.29 22.35 23.45
CA LEU A 257 -6.03 22.91 24.79
C LEU A 257 -7.31 23.45 25.44
N SER A 258 -8.09 24.25 24.70
CA SER A 258 -9.39 24.75 25.17
C SER A 258 -10.30 23.60 25.59
N SER A 259 -10.42 22.59 24.74
CA SER A 259 -11.28 21.41 25.00
C SER A 259 -10.78 20.55 26.18
N GLU A 260 -9.48 20.43 26.42
CA GLU A 260 -8.92 19.63 27.51
C GLU A 260 -8.90 20.40 28.83
N SER A 261 -8.68 21.72 28.79
CA SER A 261 -8.63 22.58 29.99
C SER A 261 -10.00 23.10 30.41
N GLU A 262 -11.02 22.94 29.57
CA GLU A 262 -12.35 23.58 29.75
C GLU A 262 -12.24 25.10 29.89
N VAL A 263 -11.27 25.73 29.20
CA VAL A 263 -11.11 27.17 29.11
C VAL A 263 -11.61 27.65 27.75
N GLU A 264 -12.45 28.67 27.72
CA GLU A 264 -13.04 29.19 26.50
C GLU A 264 -11.97 29.73 25.53
N MET A 265 -12.16 29.49 24.23
CA MET A 265 -11.23 29.96 23.19
C MET A 265 -11.03 31.46 23.20
N GLU A 266 -12.08 32.24 23.50
CA GLU A 266 -12.01 33.68 23.58
C GLU A 266 -11.01 34.17 24.66
N SER A 267 -10.98 33.48 25.83
CA SER A 267 -10.02 33.75 26.88
C SER A 267 -8.58 33.40 26.47
N ILE A 268 -8.41 32.31 25.72
CA ILE A 268 -7.09 31.86 25.21
C ILE A 268 -6.56 32.83 24.16
N ASP A 269 -7.38 33.24 23.19
CA ASP A 269 -6.98 34.16 22.11
C ASP A 269 -6.77 35.59 22.61
N GLY A 270 -7.58 36.01 23.55
CA GLY A 270 -7.45 37.32 24.18
C GLY A 270 -6.35 37.41 25.24
N ALA A 271 -5.72 36.31 25.60
CA ALA A 271 -4.75 36.17 26.69
C ALA A 271 -5.23 36.74 28.05
N GLN A 272 -6.54 36.86 28.24
CA GLN A 272 -7.18 37.36 29.47
C GLN A 272 -7.65 36.18 30.31
N MET A 273 -6.67 35.49 30.90
CA MET A 273 -6.93 34.31 31.73
C MET A 273 -6.59 34.61 33.20
N THR A 274 -7.40 34.06 34.08
CA THR A 274 -7.12 34.04 35.52
C THR A 274 -6.04 33.04 35.87
N ASP A 275 -5.43 33.14 37.04
CA ASP A 275 -4.41 32.18 37.51
C ASP A 275 -4.94 30.75 37.55
N THR A 276 -6.23 30.58 37.86
CA THR A 276 -6.89 29.26 37.85
C THR A 276 -7.03 28.70 36.43
N GLN A 277 -7.34 29.54 35.44
CA GLN A 277 -7.40 29.13 34.05
C GLN A 277 -6.00 28.77 33.52
N TRP A 278 -5.00 29.56 33.85
CA TRP A 278 -3.60 29.23 33.53
C TRP A 278 -3.18 27.89 34.11
N SER A 279 -3.53 27.60 35.37
CA SER A 279 -3.24 26.30 35.99
C SER A 279 -3.87 25.15 35.22
N ARG A 280 -5.14 25.29 34.75
CA ARG A 280 -5.83 24.27 33.92
C ARG A 280 -5.16 24.11 32.56
N ILE A 281 -4.72 25.18 31.93
CA ILE A 281 -3.99 25.15 30.65
C ILE A 281 -2.68 24.37 30.80
N TYR A 282 -1.90 24.60 31.87
CA TYR A 282 -0.67 23.85 32.10
C TYR A 282 -0.91 22.36 32.35
N GLN A 283 -1.99 22.00 33.08
CA GLN A 283 -2.39 20.60 33.24
C GLN A 283 -2.79 19.98 31.89
N ALA A 284 -3.57 20.67 31.08
CA ALA A 284 -3.93 20.20 29.74
C ALA A 284 -2.72 20.06 28.81
N GLN A 285 -1.76 21.00 28.91
CA GLN A 285 -0.50 20.90 28.18
C GLN A 285 0.28 19.64 28.56
N GLU A 286 0.37 19.30 29.84
CA GLU A 286 1.04 18.08 30.27
C GLU A 286 0.38 16.82 29.72
N VAL A 287 -0.96 16.77 29.70
CA VAL A 287 -1.73 15.65 29.15
C VAL A 287 -1.51 15.52 27.64
N LEU A 288 -1.67 16.61 26.92
CA LEU A 288 -1.56 16.63 25.45
C LEU A 288 -0.13 16.37 24.95
N SER A 289 0.88 16.84 25.68
CA SER A 289 2.29 16.61 25.32
C SER A 289 2.71 15.14 25.38
N LYS A 290 2.03 14.33 26.22
CA LYS A 290 2.26 12.88 26.35
C LYS A 290 1.39 12.07 25.40
N ALA A 291 0.39 12.68 24.76
CA ALA A 291 -0.52 12.02 23.85
C ALA A 291 0.09 11.89 22.43
N PRO A 292 -0.03 10.75 21.77
CA PRO A 292 0.54 10.52 20.43
C PRO A 292 -0.29 11.22 19.35
N ILE A 293 -0.25 12.55 19.30
CA ILE A 293 -0.97 13.41 18.36
C ILE A 293 0.02 14.01 17.36
N PHE A 294 -0.21 13.81 16.06
CA PHE A 294 0.62 14.30 14.97
C PHE A 294 -0.20 15.19 14.05
N VAL A 295 0.22 16.45 13.89
CA VAL A 295 -0.52 17.46 13.11
C VAL A 295 0.30 17.88 11.92
N ASP A 296 -0.29 17.81 10.73
CA ASP A 296 0.23 18.34 9.48
C ASP A 296 -0.69 19.45 8.97
N SER A 297 -0.13 20.61 8.64
CA SER A 297 -0.87 21.75 8.08
C SER A 297 -0.26 22.23 6.75
N SER A 298 0.31 21.30 5.97
CA SER A 298 0.83 21.61 4.65
C SER A 298 -0.32 22.03 3.73
N SER A 299 -0.14 23.11 2.99
CA SER A 299 -1.18 23.68 2.10
C SER A 299 -1.39 22.88 0.82
N GLU A 300 -0.36 22.17 0.36
CA GLU A 300 -0.38 21.40 -0.90
C GLU A 300 -0.37 19.90 -0.59
N LEU A 301 -1.53 19.36 -0.23
CA LEU A 301 -1.68 17.93 0.05
C LEU A 301 -2.47 17.24 -1.05
N THR A 302 -1.80 16.36 -1.78
CA THR A 302 -2.45 15.35 -2.63
C THR A 302 -2.75 14.09 -1.82
N LEU A 303 -3.66 13.25 -2.31
CA LEU A 303 -3.94 11.95 -1.70
C LEU A 303 -2.68 11.08 -1.59
N MET A 304 -1.78 11.17 -2.57
CA MET A 304 -0.51 10.44 -2.56
C MET A 304 0.43 10.93 -1.45
N ARG A 305 0.54 12.24 -1.27
CA ARG A 305 1.34 12.83 -0.17
C ARG A 305 0.79 12.42 1.20
N ILE A 306 -0.53 12.41 1.39
CA ILE A 306 -1.17 11.90 2.63
C ILE A 306 -0.77 10.45 2.87
N LYS A 307 -0.92 9.56 1.86
CA LYS A 307 -0.53 8.14 1.99
C LYS A 307 0.94 7.97 2.34
N THR A 308 1.83 8.75 1.73
CA THR A 308 3.28 8.70 2.00
C THR A 308 3.59 9.12 3.44
N LYS A 309 3.03 10.26 3.89
CA LYS A 309 3.23 10.76 5.27
C LYS A 309 2.67 9.78 6.31
N LEU A 310 1.50 9.19 6.06
CA LEU A 310 0.93 8.18 6.97
C LEU A 310 1.79 6.92 7.07
N ARG A 311 2.39 6.46 5.96
CA ARG A 311 3.32 5.33 6.00
C ARG A 311 4.61 5.65 6.75
N GLN A 312 5.16 6.85 6.56
CA GLN A 312 6.33 7.31 7.32
C GLN A 312 6.02 7.38 8.82
N LEU A 313 4.84 7.93 9.17
CA LEU A 313 4.40 7.98 10.55
C LEU A 313 4.19 6.58 11.12
N ALA A 314 3.51 5.69 10.39
CA ALA A 314 3.28 4.30 10.83
C ALA A 314 4.59 3.53 11.05
N ALA A 315 5.63 3.80 10.25
CA ALA A 315 6.95 3.22 10.46
C ALA A 315 7.63 3.68 11.77
N GLN A 316 7.29 4.87 12.27
CA GLN A 316 7.83 5.44 13.52
C GLN A 316 7.05 5.01 14.77
N VAL A 317 5.70 5.02 14.66
CA VAL A 317 4.82 4.85 15.83
C VAL A 317 4.06 3.53 15.86
N GLY A 318 4.18 2.73 14.81
CA GLY A 318 3.37 1.51 14.63
C GLY A 318 1.98 1.82 14.04
N ASN A 319 0.96 1.11 14.51
CA ASN A 319 -0.39 1.25 13.99
C ASN A 319 -1.01 2.61 14.34
N ILE A 320 -1.48 3.32 13.32
CA ILE A 320 -2.24 4.57 13.49
C ILE A 320 -3.68 4.22 13.84
N GLY A 321 -4.18 4.76 14.96
CA GLY A 321 -5.54 4.50 15.44
C GLY A 321 -6.61 5.32 14.70
N LEU A 322 -6.28 6.58 14.35
CA LEU A 322 -7.21 7.49 13.67
C LEU A 322 -6.47 8.43 12.74
N VAL A 323 -7.06 8.67 11.57
CA VAL A 323 -6.63 9.71 10.64
C VAL A 323 -7.77 10.70 10.46
N VAL A 324 -7.51 11.97 10.68
CA VAL A 324 -8.45 13.08 10.44
C VAL A 324 -7.97 13.91 9.27
N VAL A 325 -8.85 14.20 8.33
CA VAL A 325 -8.57 15.12 7.20
C VAL A 325 -9.64 16.21 7.20
N ASP A 326 -9.27 17.43 7.51
CA ASP A 326 -10.19 18.56 7.58
C ASP A 326 -9.77 19.66 6.60
N TYR A 327 -10.38 19.74 5.42
CA TYR A 327 -11.41 18.92 4.84
C TYR A 327 -11.04 18.53 3.38
N LEU A 328 -11.65 17.46 2.86
CA LEU A 328 -11.28 16.81 1.59
C LEU A 328 -11.33 17.71 0.36
N GLN A 329 -12.18 18.74 0.32
CA GLN A 329 -12.33 19.62 -0.85
C GLN A 329 -11.10 20.51 -1.11
N LEU A 330 -10.21 20.66 -0.13
CA LEU A 330 -8.94 21.39 -0.28
C LEU A 330 -7.79 20.51 -0.77
N LEU A 331 -8.02 19.19 -0.93
CA LEU A 331 -7.03 18.32 -1.53
C LEU A 331 -6.88 18.65 -3.02
N GLU A 332 -5.66 18.92 -3.45
CA GLU A 332 -5.36 19.10 -4.87
C GLU A 332 -5.68 17.81 -5.62
N GLN A 333 -6.47 17.92 -6.69
CA GLN A 333 -6.65 16.84 -7.63
C GLN A 333 -5.34 16.69 -8.41
N GLU A 334 -4.73 15.51 -8.39
CA GLU A 334 -3.72 15.16 -9.37
C GLU A 334 -4.32 15.46 -10.75
N ALA A 335 -3.68 16.34 -11.53
CA ALA A 335 -4.12 16.71 -12.85
C ALA A 335 -4.08 15.46 -13.76
N VAL A 336 -5.17 14.71 -13.75
CA VAL A 336 -5.41 13.72 -14.78
C VAL A 336 -5.74 14.52 -16.03
N SER A 337 -4.81 14.52 -16.99
CA SER A 337 -4.97 15.16 -18.29
C SER A 337 -6.14 14.52 -19.04
N TYR A 338 -7.36 14.92 -18.72
CA TYR A 338 -8.55 14.65 -19.51
C TYR A 338 -8.66 15.65 -20.68
N THR A 339 -7.69 15.69 -21.57
CA THR A 339 -7.74 16.53 -22.76
C THR A 339 -8.62 15.95 -23.87
N HIS A 340 -9.28 14.81 -23.69
CA HIS A 340 -10.04 14.16 -24.76
C HIS A 340 -11.55 13.96 -24.55
N LEU A 341 -12.17 14.47 -23.49
CA LEU A 341 -13.62 14.23 -23.26
C LEU A 341 -14.52 15.48 -23.31
N ARG A 342 -13.99 16.66 -23.67
CA ARG A 342 -14.80 17.88 -23.79
C ARG A 342 -15.26 18.25 -25.22
N ALA A 343 -15.05 17.39 -26.21
CA ALA A 343 -15.37 17.72 -27.62
C ALA A 343 -16.74 17.21 -28.11
N HIS A 344 -17.59 16.56 -27.30
CA HIS A 344 -18.81 15.96 -27.79
C HIS A 344 -20.15 16.39 -27.15
N GLU A 345 -20.17 17.35 -26.23
CA GLU A 345 -21.42 17.78 -25.57
C GLU A 345 -21.91 19.19 -25.92
N THR A 346 -21.45 19.82 -26.98
CA THR A 346 -22.03 21.08 -27.44
C THR A 346 -22.49 21.00 -28.85
N ARG A 347 -23.52 20.18 -29.13
CA ARG A 347 -24.41 20.34 -30.28
C ARG A 347 -25.72 19.58 -30.02
N ARG A 348 -26.64 20.24 -29.31
CA ARG A 348 -28.10 20.11 -29.48
C ARG A 348 -28.77 21.20 -28.67
N HIS A 349 -28.91 22.36 -29.31
CA HIS A 349 -30.11 23.19 -29.29
C HIS A 349 -30.00 24.11 -30.48
#